data_dc1e614e526e602b249e4cafd2d32a39
#
_entry.id   dc1e614e526e602b249e4cafd2d32a39
#
_cell.length_a   1.000
_cell.length_b   1.000
_cell.length_c   1.000
_cell.angle_alpha   90.00
_cell.angle_beta   90.00
_cell.angle_gamma   90.00
#
_symmetry.space_group_name_H-M   'P 1'
#
loop_
_entity.id
_entity.type
_entity.pdbx_description
1 polymer ?
#
loop_
_entity_poly.entity_id
_entity_poly.type
_entity_poly.pdbx_seq_one_letter_code
_entity_poly.pdbx_strand_id
1 'polypeptide(L)'
;MILNKFDTKKMFDYENGYYATATEPRFGKLISHYELYKKILNLPGAVVECGLFKGNSFFRLAHFRDLLESRYSRKLIGFDIFGPFPKTDFEEDKKYLNDFTASAGNDSIELSEINKVMEYKGLVNYEFVKGDINQTVPEYCKNNEHLKIALLHIDTDVYEPAVTILENFYERVVRGGVIMFDDYGTFPGETKAVDEFFKNKGVIVQKLPMSHIPSFVIKD
;
A
#
# COMPACT_ATOMS: atom_id res chain seq x y z
N MET A 1 10.21 16.63 18.99
CA MET A 1 10.38 16.70 17.50
C MET A 1 9.01 16.68 16.86
N ILE A 2 8.80 17.43 15.79
CA ILE A 2 7.56 17.36 15.00
C ILE A 2 7.81 16.49 13.78
N LEU A 3 6.96 15.49 13.59
CA LEU A 3 6.96 14.58 12.44
C LEU A 3 5.58 14.63 11.79
N ASN A 4 5.51 15.04 10.53
CA ASN A 4 4.24 15.15 9.79
C ASN A 4 3.11 15.79 10.63
N LYS A 5 3.40 16.93 11.25
CA LYS A 5 2.51 17.71 12.15
C LYS A 5 2.29 17.12 13.56
N PHE A 6 2.79 15.93 13.87
CA PHE A 6 2.64 15.29 15.18
C PHE A 6 3.87 15.53 16.07
N ASP A 7 3.66 15.93 17.31
CA ASP A 7 4.74 16.07 18.29
C ASP A 7 5.04 14.71 18.94
N THR A 8 6.27 14.22 18.77
CA THR A 8 6.70 12.92 19.32
C THR A 8 6.56 12.82 20.85
N LYS A 9 6.54 13.94 21.58
CA LYS A 9 6.32 13.97 23.03
C LYS A 9 4.88 13.64 23.42
N LYS A 10 3.94 13.70 22.48
CA LYS A 10 2.50 13.43 22.68
C LYS A 10 2.09 12.04 22.19
N MET A 11 3.04 11.11 22.06
CA MET A 11 2.78 9.77 21.55
C MET A 11 1.62 9.06 22.28
N PHE A 12 1.58 9.13 23.61
CA PHE A 12 0.50 8.53 24.39
C PHE A 12 -0.86 9.19 24.17
N ASP A 13 -0.91 10.50 23.93
CA ASP A 13 -2.16 11.18 23.61
C ASP A 13 -2.72 10.70 22.26
N TYR A 14 -1.84 10.49 21.28
CA TYR A 14 -2.23 9.98 19.96
C TYR A 14 -2.67 8.53 20.03
N GLU A 15 -1.97 7.69 20.79
CA GLU A 15 -2.35 6.29 21.03
C GLU A 15 -3.72 6.22 21.73
N ASN A 16 -3.89 6.98 22.82
CA ASN A 16 -5.17 7.06 23.53
C ASN A 16 -6.30 7.56 22.62
N GLY A 17 -6.00 8.59 21.82
CA GLY A 17 -6.94 9.13 20.83
C GLY A 17 -7.35 8.08 19.80
N TYR A 18 -6.38 7.32 19.25
CA TYR A 18 -6.67 6.26 18.32
C TYR A 18 -7.57 5.18 18.93
N TYR A 19 -7.23 4.65 20.11
CA TYR A 19 -8.04 3.60 20.75
C TYR A 19 -9.43 4.09 21.21
N ALA A 20 -9.57 5.37 21.55
CA ALA A 20 -10.84 5.94 21.93
C ALA A 20 -11.78 6.23 20.74
N THR A 21 -11.24 6.46 19.54
CA THR A 21 -12.01 6.94 18.38
C THR A 21 -12.02 5.96 17.20
N ALA A 22 -11.04 5.06 17.11
CA ALA A 22 -10.98 4.11 16.02
C ALA A 22 -12.11 3.09 16.10
N THR A 23 -12.80 2.88 14.99
CA THR A 23 -13.89 1.91 14.85
C THR A 23 -13.35 0.54 14.43
N GLU A 24 -14.20 -0.49 14.55
CA GLU A 24 -13.87 -1.88 14.19
C GLU A 24 -13.15 -2.04 12.83
N PRO A 25 -13.58 -1.39 11.72
CA PRO A 25 -12.89 -1.51 10.43
C PRO A 25 -11.41 -1.09 10.47
N ARG A 26 -11.05 -0.11 11.32
CA ARG A 26 -9.65 0.32 11.46
C ARG A 26 -8.77 -0.74 12.11
N PHE A 27 -9.30 -1.44 13.12
CA PHE A 27 -8.64 -2.59 13.74
C PHE A 27 -8.61 -3.79 12.80
N GLY A 28 -9.73 -4.07 12.11
CA GLY A 28 -9.82 -5.14 11.12
C GLY A 28 -8.79 -4.99 10.01
N LYS A 29 -8.62 -3.79 9.45
CA LYS A 29 -7.61 -3.50 8.43
C LYS A 29 -6.18 -3.72 8.96
N LEU A 30 -5.87 -3.25 10.18
CA LEU A 30 -4.56 -3.47 10.80
C LEU A 30 -4.24 -4.98 10.94
N ILE A 31 -5.20 -5.75 11.48
CA ILE A 31 -5.05 -7.19 11.67
C ILE A 31 -4.94 -7.91 10.33
N SER A 32 -5.73 -7.50 9.33
CA SER A 32 -5.67 -8.07 7.98
C SER A 32 -4.28 -7.89 7.34
N HIS A 33 -3.69 -6.70 7.44
CA HIS A 33 -2.32 -6.47 6.97
C HIS A 33 -1.32 -7.37 7.68
N TYR A 34 -1.45 -7.56 9.00
CA TYR A 34 -0.59 -8.44 9.78
C TYR A 34 -0.72 -9.91 9.35
N GLU A 35 -1.95 -10.41 9.21
CA GLU A 35 -2.20 -11.80 8.78
C GLU A 35 -1.71 -12.06 7.35
N LEU A 36 -1.86 -11.09 6.45
CA LEU A 36 -1.37 -11.20 5.07
C LEU A 36 0.15 -11.12 5.02
N TYR A 37 0.78 -10.27 5.83
CA TYR A 37 2.23 -10.21 5.95
C TYR A 37 2.83 -11.54 6.41
N LYS A 38 2.22 -12.22 7.37
CA LYS A 38 2.69 -13.53 7.85
C LYS A 38 2.77 -14.60 6.77
N LYS A 39 1.97 -14.49 5.70
CA LYS A 39 1.99 -15.46 4.61
C LYS A 39 3.28 -15.41 3.77
N ILE A 40 4.01 -14.30 3.81
CA ILE A 40 5.21 -14.10 2.99
C ILE A 40 6.54 -14.37 3.72
N LEU A 41 6.52 -14.71 5.01
CA LEU A 41 7.73 -14.84 5.84
C LEU A 41 8.78 -15.78 5.24
N ASN A 42 8.33 -16.85 4.60
CA ASN A 42 9.21 -17.87 3.99
C ASN A 42 9.42 -17.67 2.48
N LEU A 43 8.96 -16.55 1.90
CA LEU A 43 9.07 -16.26 0.48
C LEU A 43 10.18 -15.25 0.21
N PRO A 44 10.97 -15.41 -0.86
CA PRO A 44 11.92 -14.39 -1.28
C PRO A 44 11.19 -13.20 -1.93
N GLY A 45 11.81 -12.02 -1.91
CA GLY A 45 11.32 -10.86 -2.61
C GLY A 45 11.01 -9.66 -1.70
N ALA A 46 10.83 -8.52 -2.32
CA ALA A 46 10.52 -7.25 -1.69
C ALA A 46 9.05 -7.17 -1.23
N VAL A 47 8.77 -6.24 -0.33
CA VAL A 47 7.43 -5.68 -0.13
C VAL A 47 7.33 -4.43 -0.97
N VAL A 48 6.32 -4.34 -1.82
CA VAL A 48 6.06 -3.18 -2.68
C VAL A 48 4.69 -2.62 -2.33
N GLU A 49 4.62 -1.32 -2.11
CA GLU A 49 3.37 -0.59 -1.90
C GLU A 49 3.26 0.54 -2.93
N CYS A 50 2.12 0.63 -3.58
CA CYS A 50 1.78 1.66 -4.55
C CYS A 50 0.58 2.46 -4.04
N GLY A 51 0.80 3.78 -3.81
CA GLY A 51 -0.12 4.65 -3.10
C GLY A 51 0.16 4.62 -1.59
N LEU A 52 0.91 5.61 -1.08
CA LEU A 52 1.27 5.67 0.34
C LEU A 52 0.40 6.64 1.12
N PHE A 53 -0.14 7.65 0.47
CA PHE A 53 -0.91 8.74 1.07
C PHE A 53 -0.24 9.34 2.31
N LYS A 54 -0.65 8.98 3.52
CA LYS A 54 -0.03 9.43 4.79
C LYS A 54 1.02 8.44 5.33
N GLY A 55 1.33 7.37 4.61
CA GLY A 55 2.34 6.38 4.95
C GLY A 55 1.92 5.33 5.99
N ASN A 56 0.65 5.31 6.41
CA ASN A 56 0.20 4.46 7.52
C ASN A 56 0.42 2.95 7.28
N SER A 57 0.09 2.47 6.09
CA SER A 57 0.28 1.08 5.67
C SER A 57 1.76 0.75 5.50
N PHE A 58 2.52 1.63 4.87
CA PHE A 58 3.97 1.45 4.70
C PHE A 58 4.69 1.34 6.04
N PHE A 59 4.36 2.20 7.01
CA PHE A 59 4.92 2.10 8.36
C PHE A 59 4.55 0.79 9.05
N ARG A 60 3.30 0.29 8.88
CA ARG A 60 2.88 -1.02 9.41
C ARG A 60 3.72 -2.14 8.81
N LEU A 61 3.84 -2.20 7.49
CA LEU A 61 4.60 -3.22 6.77
C LEU A 61 6.08 -3.19 7.18
N ALA A 62 6.67 -2.01 7.35
CA ALA A 62 8.03 -1.86 7.83
C ALA A 62 8.21 -2.38 9.26
N HIS A 63 7.25 -2.10 10.15
CA HIS A 63 7.28 -2.64 11.51
C HIS A 63 7.02 -4.15 11.55
N PHE A 64 6.12 -4.68 10.71
CA PHE A 64 5.90 -6.13 10.65
C PHE A 64 7.16 -6.86 10.20
N ARG A 65 7.89 -6.32 9.20
CA ARG A 65 9.19 -6.86 8.83
C ARG A 65 10.14 -6.91 10.02
N ASP A 66 10.33 -5.80 10.72
CA ASP A 66 11.30 -5.71 11.81
C ASP A 66 10.90 -6.57 13.02
N LEU A 67 9.60 -6.80 13.26
CA LEU A 67 9.05 -7.62 14.34
C LEU A 67 9.03 -9.12 14.02
N LEU A 68 8.75 -9.51 12.79
CA LEU A 68 8.50 -10.90 12.40
C LEU A 68 9.70 -11.55 11.70
N GLU A 69 10.59 -10.72 11.14
CA GLU A 69 11.77 -11.15 10.42
C GLU A 69 13.02 -10.42 10.94
N SER A 70 13.66 -9.64 10.08
CA SER A 70 14.70 -8.67 10.45
C SER A 70 14.63 -7.46 9.51
N ARG A 71 15.17 -6.34 9.96
CA ARG A 71 15.23 -5.10 9.15
C ARG A 71 15.97 -5.23 7.82
N TYR A 72 16.73 -6.32 7.64
CA TYR A 72 17.50 -6.56 6.41
C TYR A 72 16.97 -7.73 5.59
N SER A 73 15.96 -8.46 6.06
CA SER A 73 15.45 -9.68 5.40
C SER A 73 14.90 -9.39 4.00
N ARG A 74 14.25 -8.25 3.83
CA ARG A 74 13.71 -7.80 2.54
C ARG A 74 13.64 -6.29 2.42
N LYS A 75 13.71 -5.77 1.21
CA LYS A 75 13.55 -4.35 0.90
C LYS A 75 12.06 -3.99 0.89
N LEU A 76 11.73 -2.80 1.39
CA LEU A 76 10.43 -2.17 1.19
C LEU A 76 10.55 -1.11 0.11
N ILE A 77 9.62 -1.08 -0.85
CA ILE A 77 9.62 -0.14 -1.95
C ILE A 77 8.25 0.54 -1.99
N GLY A 78 8.23 1.86 -1.86
CA GLY A 78 7.02 2.65 -1.88
C GLY A 78 6.94 3.56 -3.10
N PHE A 79 5.85 3.47 -3.85
CA PHE A 79 5.57 4.33 -5.01
C PHE A 79 4.45 5.30 -4.65
N ASP A 80 4.71 6.59 -4.80
CA ASP A 80 3.70 7.63 -4.55
C ASP A 80 4.08 8.92 -5.29
N ILE A 81 3.11 9.77 -5.54
CA ILE A 81 3.34 11.09 -6.10
C ILE A 81 4.04 12.02 -5.08
N PHE A 82 3.88 11.74 -3.77
CA PHE A 82 4.36 12.56 -2.65
C PHE A 82 3.95 14.03 -2.80
N GLY A 83 2.68 14.25 -3.08
CA GLY A 83 2.06 15.53 -3.35
C GLY A 83 0.55 15.41 -3.54
N PRO A 84 -0.08 16.31 -4.32
CA PRO A 84 -1.51 16.26 -4.57
C PRO A 84 -1.95 14.97 -5.27
N PHE A 85 -3.15 14.50 -4.96
CA PHE A 85 -3.76 13.36 -5.65
C PHE A 85 -3.76 13.57 -7.18
N PRO A 86 -3.41 12.52 -7.96
CA PRO A 86 -3.47 12.60 -9.42
C PRO A 86 -4.93 12.73 -9.88
N LYS A 87 -5.09 13.26 -11.09
CA LYS A 87 -6.39 13.24 -11.78
C LYS A 87 -6.64 11.85 -12.34
N THR A 88 -7.90 11.44 -12.39
CA THR A 88 -8.34 10.25 -13.11
C THR A 88 -9.18 10.63 -14.31
N ASP A 89 -9.05 9.88 -15.39
CA ASP A 89 -9.91 10.00 -16.59
C ASP A 89 -11.13 9.08 -16.48
N PHE A 90 -11.10 8.08 -15.57
CA PHE A 90 -12.23 7.20 -15.31
C PHE A 90 -13.35 7.94 -14.58
N GLU A 91 -14.48 8.12 -15.25
CA GLU A 91 -15.55 9.03 -14.82
C GLU A 91 -16.17 8.62 -13.48
N GLU A 92 -16.32 7.32 -13.27
CA GLU A 92 -16.92 6.77 -12.06
C GLU A 92 -16.08 7.04 -10.79
N ASP A 93 -14.76 7.16 -10.94
CA ASP A 93 -13.86 7.45 -9.81
C ASP A 93 -13.94 8.90 -9.34
N LYS A 94 -14.29 9.84 -10.22
CA LYS A 94 -14.23 11.27 -9.93
C LYS A 94 -15.05 11.67 -8.70
N LYS A 95 -16.23 11.08 -8.55
CA LYS A 95 -17.09 11.35 -7.38
C LYS A 95 -16.46 10.79 -6.10
N TYR A 96 -16.02 9.54 -6.14
CA TYR A 96 -15.42 8.86 -4.98
C TYR A 96 -14.13 9.56 -4.53
N LEU A 97 -13.29 9.96 -5.48
CA LEU A 97 -12.07 10.71 -5.22
C LEU A 97 -12.36 12.09 -4.59
N ASN A 98 -13.38 12.80 -5.06
CA ASN A 98 -13.81 14.07 -4.47
C ASN A 98 -14.31 13.89 -3.03
N ASP A 99 -15.12 12.88 -2.76
CA ASP A 99 -15.63 12.58 -1.43
C ASP A 99 -14.48 12.18 -0.47
N PHE A 100 -13.55 11.35 -0.96
CA PHE A 100 -12.36 10.95 -0.20
C PHE A 100 -11.47 12.16 0.13
N THR A 101 -11.08 12.95 -0.86
CA THR A 101 -10.19 14.10 -0.66
C THR A 101 -10.82 15.18 0.21
N ALA A 102 -12.13 15.36 0.16
CA ALA A 102 -12.86 16.26 1.05
C ALA A 102 -12.77 15.82 2.53
N SER A 103 -12.70 14.52 2.80
CA SER A 103 -12.64 13.98 4.16
C SER A 103 -11.21 13.75 4.68
N ALA A 104 -10.30 13.27 3.83
CA ALA A 104 -8.95 12.85 4.21
C ALA A 104 -7.85 13.87 3.85
N GLY A 105 -8.18 14.86 3.02
CA GLY A 105 -7.24 15.84 2.45
C GLY A 105 -6.71 15.40 1.08
N ASN A 106 -6.26 16.38 0.31
CA ASN A 106 -5.86 16.19 -1.10
C ASN A 106 -4.39 15.83 -1.29
N ASP A 107 -3.58 15.91 -0.25
CA ASP A 107 -2.13 15.74 -0.37
C ASP A 107 -1.65 14.50 0.35
N SER A 108 -0.80 13.71 -0.30
CA SER A 108 -0.02 12.67 0.36
C SER A 108 1.09 13.28 1.23
N ILE A 109 1.76 12.45 2.02
CA ILE A 109 2.90 12.88 2.84
C ILE A 109 4.04 13.33 1.94
N GLU A 110 4.68 14.44 2.27
CA GLU A 110 5.89 14.89 1.55
C GLU A 110 7.03 13.89 1.68
N LEU A 111 7.79 13.67 0.60
CA LEU A 111 8.93 12.74 0.58
C LEU A 111 9.96 13.04 1.69
N SER A 112 10.19 14.32 1.98
CA SER A 112 11.09 14.75 3.05
C SER A 112 10.56 14.36 4.43
N GLU A 113 9.24 14.43 4.64
CA GLU A 113 8.62 14.11 5.92
C GLU A 113 8.54 12.60 6.17
N ILE A 114 8.21 11.78 5.14
CA ILE A 114 8.22 10.33 5.31
C ILE A 114 9.63 9.81 5.61
N ASN A 115 10.66 10.36 4.98
CA ASN A 115 12.05 10.02 5.29
C ASN A 115 12.42 10.36 6.74
N LYS A 116 12.02 11.54 7.25
CA LYS A 116 12.22 11.90 8.67
C LYS A 116 11.54 10.92 9.63
N VAL A 117 10.34 10.44 9.27
CA VAL A 117 9.63 9.44 10.06
C VAL A 117 10.38 8.11 10.07
N MET A 118 10.87 7.66 8.91
CA MET A 118 11.66 6.42 8.80
C MET A 118 12.95 6.50 9.61
N GLU A 119 13.66 7.61 9.51
CA GLU A 119 14.87 7.90 10.31
C GLU A 119 14.58 7.88 11.82
N TYR A 120 13.55 8.62 12.26
CA TYR A 120 13.17 8.68 13.67
C TYR A 120 12.82 7.30 14.25
N LYS A 121 12.18 6.45 13.46
CA LYS A 121 11.82 5.09 13.84
C LYS A 121 12.97 4.09 13.71
N GLY A 122 14.11 4.48 13.15
CA GLY A 122 15.24 3.59 12.87
C GLY A 122 14.92 2.51 11.83
N LEU A 123 13.91 2.75 10.99
CA LEU A 123 13.53 1.86 9.90
C LEU A 123 14.53 2.03 8.74
N VAL A 124 15.05 0.93 8.23
CA VAL A 124 16.10 0.90 7.19
C VAL A 124 15.68 -0.03 6.05
N ASN A 125 16.52 -0.17 5.02
CA ASN A 125 16.31 -1.05 3.88
C ASN A 125 14.96 -0.77 3.18
N TYR A 126 14.76 0.48 2.81
CA TYR A 126 13.61 0.95 2.05
C TYR A 126 14.04 1.86 0.90
N GLU A 127 13.12 2.07 -0.02
CA GLU A 127 13.25 2.99 -1.14
C GLU A 127 11.90 3.66 -1.41
N PHE A 128 11.92 4.95 -1.71
CA PHE A 128 10.75 5.67 -2.22
C PHE A 128 10.97 6.09 -3.67
N VAL A 129 10.00 5.78 -4.52
CA VAL A 129 9.96 6.15 -5.93
C VAL A 129 8.90 7.23 -6.09
N LYS A 130 9.36 8.48 -6.25
CA LYS A 130 8.48 9.64 -6.39
C LYS A 130 8.04 9.84 -7.83
N GLY A 131 6.75 9.98 -8.06
CA GLY A 131 6.16 10.38 -9.35
C GLY A 131 4.85 9.68 -9.66
N ASP A 132 4.32 9.96 -10.83
CA ASP A 132 3.14 9.30 -11.35
C ASP A 132 3.41 7.80 -11.54
N ILE A 133 2.61 6.96 -10.89
CA ILE A 133 2.71 5.50 -10.92
C ILE A 133 2.63 4.98 -12.36
N ASN A 134 1.83 5.60 -13.22
CA ASN A 134 1.70 5.21 -14.63
C ASN A 134 3.00 5.35 -15.42
N GLN A 135 3.94 6.15 -14.93
CA GLN A 135 5.27 6.35 -15.52
C GLN A 135 6.34 5.62 -14.72
N THR A 136 6.33 5.78 -13.40
CA THR A 136 7.42 5.30 -12.54
C THR A 136 7.46 3.78 -12.40
N VAL A 137 6.32 3.09 -12.39
CA VAL A 137 6.27 1.63 -12.28
C VAL A 137 6.86 0.93 -13.51
N PRO A 138 6.47 1.27 -14.75
CA PRO A 138 7.11 0.67 -15.94
C PRO A 138 8.61 0.98 -16.04
N GLU A 139 9.01 2.21 -15.71
CA GLU A 139 10.42 2.60 -15.71
C GLU A 139 11.22 1.83 -14.66
N TYR A 140 10.68 1.70 -13.44
CA TYR A 140 11.31 0.93 -12.37
C TYR A 140 11.48 -0.54 -12.75
N CYS A 141 10.47 -1.12 -13.37
CA CYS A 141 10.51 -2.48 -13.88
C CYS A 141 11.60 -2.71 -14.92
N LYS A 142 11.78 -1.76 -15.83
CA LYS A 142 12.84 -1.78 -16.85
C LYS A 142 14.24 -1.69 -16.24
N ASN A 143 14.40 -0.85 -15.21
CA ASN A 143 15.69 -0.64 -14.56
C ASN A 143 16.02 -1.71 -13.50
N ASN A 144 15.04 -2.53 -13.10
CA ASN A 144 15.17 -3.56 -12.06
C ASN A 144 14.61 -4.91 -12.55
N GLU A 145 15.17 -5.46 -13.61
CA GLU A 145 14.69 -6.70 -14.24
C GLU A 145 14.66 -7.89 -13.28
N HIS A 146 15.57 -7.92 -12.31
CA HIS A 146 15.70 -8.97 -11.29
C HIS A 146 14.71 -8.83 -10.12
N LEU A 147 13.90 -7.76 -10.06
CA LEU A 147 12.94 -7.55 -8.97
C LEU A 147 12.01 -8.74 -8.82
N LYS A 148 11.95 -9.27 -7.59
CA LYS A 148 10.93 -10.21 -7.15
C LYS A 148 10.17 -9.61 -5.98
N ILE A 149 8.86 -9.88 -5.95
CA ILE A 149 7.92 -9.29 -4.99
C ILE A 149 7.29 -10.42 -4.19
N ALA A 150 7.40 -10.39 -2.87
CA ALA A 150 6.70 -11.31 -1.99
C ALA A 150 5.31 -10.78 -1.61
N LEU A 151 5.19 -9.46 -1.42
CA LEU A 151 3.92 -8.78 -1.14
C LEU A 151 3.82 -7.53 -1.99
N LEU A 152 2.76 -7.43 -2.77
CA LEU A 152 2.37 -6.25 -3.52
C LEU A 152 1.10 -5.68 -2.89
N HIS A 153 1.15 -4.42 -2.47
CA HIS A 153 0.00 -3.68 -1.96
C HIS A 153 -0.39 -2.58 -2.95
N ILE A 154 -1.59 -2.68 -3.49
CA ILE A 154 -2.20 -1.71 -4.39
C ILE A 154 -3.19 -0.90 -3.56
N ASP A 155 -2.92 0.40 -3.37
CA ASP A 155 -3.69 1.34 -2.56
C ASP A 155 -3.74 2.67 -3.32
N THR A 156 -4.31 2.62 -4.54
CA THR A 156 -4.28 3.75 -5.47
C THR A 156 -5.65 4.31 -5.80
N ASP A 157 -6.70 3.73 -5.23
CA ASP A 157 -8.11 4.14 -5.35
C ASP A 157 -8.65 4.03 -6.80
N VAL A 158 -7.93 4.58 -7.78
CA VAL A 158 -8.41 4.84 -9.14
C VAL A 158 -7.90 3.84 -10.17
N TYR A 159 -8.58 3.81 -11.33
CA TYR A 159 -8.45 2.78 -12.36
C TYR A 159 -7.05 2.71 -13.00
N GLU A 160 -6.54 3.82 -13.53
CA GLU A 160 -5.35 3.81 -14.39
C GLU A 160 -4.08 3.30 -13.69
N PRO A 161 -3.74 3.77 -12.47
CA PRO A 161 -2.58 3.25 -11.78
C PRO A 161 -2.75 1.80 -11.36
N ALA A 162 -3.96 1.35 -10.99
CA ALA A 162 -4.22 -0.05 -10.66
C ALA A 162 -3.95 -0.97 -11.85
N VAL A 163 -4.38 -0.60 -13.06
CA VAL A 163 -4.07 -1.31 -14.31
C VAL A 163 -2.56 -1.37 -14.53
N THR A 164 -1.89 -0.22 -14.46
CA THR A 164 -0.44 -0.12 -14.68
C THR A 164 0.34 -1.02 -13.72
N ILE A 165 -0.02 -1.01 -12.44
CA ILE A 165 0.62 -1.84 -11.41
C ILE A 165 0.45 -3.33 -11.72
N LEU A 166 -0.78 -3.76 -12.01
CA LEU A 166 -1.08 -5.16 -12.30
C LEU A 166 -0.33 -5.65 -13.54
N GLU A 167 -0.31 -4.89 -14.62
CA GLU A 167 0.36 -5.26 -15.86
C GLU A 167 1.89 -5.39 -15.70
N ASN A 168 2.50 -4.57 -14.86
CA ASN A 168 3.96 -4.52 -14.71
C ASN A 168 4.48 -5.36 -13.54
N PHE A 169 3.77 -5.45 -12.42
CA PHE A 169 4.25 -6.13 -11.23
C PHE A 169 3.73 -7.56 -11.05
N TYR A 170 2.59 -7.92 -11.63
CA TYR A 170 2.01 -9.26 -11.42
C TYR A 170 3.02 -10.39 -11.69
N GLU A 171 3.72 -10.35 -12.82
CA GLU A 171 4.70 -11.40 -13.17
C GLU A 171 5.97 -11.38 -12.32
N ARG A 172 6.18 -10.32 -11.57
CA ARG A 172 7.29 -10.19 -10.61
C ARG A 172 6.94 -10.69 -9.22
N VAL A 173 5.66 -10.80 -8.90
CA VAL A 173 5.23 -11.46 -7.66
C VAL A 173 5.61 -12.92 -7.72
N VAL A 174 6.28 -13.41 -6.68
CA VAL A 174 6.71 -14.81 -6.60
C VAL A 174 5.52 -15.73 -6.37
N ARG A 175 5.67 -16.99 -6.71
CA ARG A 175 4.66 -18.01 -6.42
C ARG A 175 4.42 -18.10 -4.90
N GLY A 176 3.17 -18.12 -4.49
CA GLY A 176 2.76 -17.99 -3.08
C GLY A 176 2.75 -16.56 -2.55
N GLY A 177 3.24 -15.58 -3.32
CA GLY A 177 3.23 -14.16 -2.96
C GLY A 177 1.83 -13.60 -2.84
N VAL A 178 1.69 -12.56 -2.04
CA VAL A 178 0.42 -11.90 -1.74
C VAL A 178 0.27 -10.64 -2.57
N ILE A 179 -0.87 -10.45 -3.19
CA ILE A 179 -1.28 -9.19 -3.82
C ILE A 179 -2.48 -8.68 -3.03
N MET A 180 -2.35 -7.53 -2.38
CA MET A 180 -3.42 -6.87 -1.63
C MET A 180 -4.01 -5.75 -2.47
N PHE A 181 -5.33 -5.64 -2.45
CA PHE A 181 -6.13 -4.58 -3.07
C PHE A 181 -6.85 -3.84 -1.96
N ASP A 182 -6.46 -2.59 -1.72
CA ASP A 182 -6.99 -1.84 -0.58
C ASP A 182 -8.44 -1.44 -0.80
N ASP A 183 -8.81 -1.15 -2.05
CA ASP A 183 -10.09 -0.53 -2.41
C ASP A 183 -11.00 -1.41 -3.27
N TYR A 184 -10.66 -2.69 -3.46
CA TYR A 184 -11.53 -3.63 -4.17
C TYR A 184 -12.90 -3.76 -3.48
N GLY A 185 -13.94 -3.42 -4.22
CA GLY A 185 -15.32 -3.36 -3.72
C GLY A 185 -15.69 -2.06 -3.00
N THR A 186 -14.76 -1.08 -2.94
CA THR A 186 -15.00 0.25 -2.35
C THR A 186 -14.82 1.38 -3.36
N PHE A 187 -13.81 1.32 -4.21
CA PHE A 187 -13.60 2.24 -5.32
C PHE A 187 -13.92 1.55 -6.66
N PRO A 188 -14.68 2.20 -7.55
CA PRO A 188 -15.07 1.62 -8.85
C PRO A 188 -13.87 1.28 -9.73
N GLY A 189 -12.87 2.17 -9.79
CA GLY A 189 -11.72 2.02 -10.67
C GLY A 189 -10.80 0.88 -10.29
N GLU A 190 -10.37 0.77 -9.04
CA GLU A 190 -9.56 -0.35 -8.60
C GLU A 190 -10.33 -1.67 -8.73
N THR A 191 -11.62 -1.68 -8.38
CA THR A 191 -12.48 -2.86 -8.55
C THR A 191 -12.50 -3.33 -10.00
N LYS A 192 -12.74 -2.41 -10.93
CA LYS A 192 -12.78 -2.71 -12.36
C LYS A 192 -11.42 -3.21 -12.87
N ALA A 193 -10.32 -2.57 -12.50
CA ALA A 193 -8.99 -2.96 -12.92
C ALA A 193 -8.65 -4.40 -12.49
N VAL A 194 -8.99 -4.76 -11.25
CA VAL A 194 -8.79 -6.10 -10.69
C VAL A 194 -9.65 -7.13 -11.42
N ASP A 195 -10.95 -6.85 -11.59
CA ASP A 195 -11.88 -7.76 -12.27
C ASP A 195 -11.47 -8.02 -13.73
N GLU A 196 -11.10 -6.98 -14.46
CA GLU A 196 -10.64 -7.09 -15.85
C GLU A 196 -9.34 -7.89 -15.95
N PHE A 197 -8.38 -7.61 -15.07
CA PHE A 197 -7.08 -8.28 -15.08
C PHE A 197 -7.18 -9.77 -14.78
N PHE A 198 -8.05 -10.18 -13.84
CA PHE A 198 -8.19 -11.57 -13.42
C PHE A 198 -9.28 -12.36 -14.15
N LYS A 199 -10.08 -11.73 -15.01
CA LYS A 199 -11.26 -12.30 -15.68
C LYS A 199 -11.07 -13.71 -16.25
N ASN A 200 -9.90 -14.02 -16.81
CA ASN A 200 -9.62 -15.30 -17.47
C ASN A 200 -8.42 -16.06 -16.85
N LYS A 201 -8.02 -15.71 -15.63
CA LYS A 201 -6.82 -16.28 -14.99
C LYS A 201 -7.14 -17.40 -13.99
N GLY A 202 -8.42 -17.70 -13.74
CA GLY A 202 -8.82 -18.72 -12.74
C GLY A 202 -8.48 -18.36 -11.29
N VAL A 203 -8.16 -17.09 -11.04
CA VAL A 203 -7.76 -16.58 -9.73
C VAL A 203 -8.99 -16.17 -8.94
N ILE A 204 -9.00 -16.47 -7.64
CA ILE A 204 -10.07 -16.10 -6.72
C ILE A 204 -9.60 -14.91 -5.86
N VAL A 205 -10.30 -13.79 -5.98
CA VAL A 205 -10.13 -12.67 -5.04
C VAL A 205 -10.77 -13.03 -3.71
N GLN A 206 -10.02 -12.90 -2.63
CA GLN A 206 -10.38 -13.31 -1.28
C GLN A 206 -10.39 -12.11 -0.34
N LYS A 207 -11.03 -12.26 0.82
CA LYS A 207 -10.90 -11.33 1.95
C LYS A 207 -10.71 -12.10 3.25
N LEU A 208 -10.19 -11.45 4.28
CA LEU A 208 -10.15 -12.02 5.62
C LEU A 208 -11.48 -11.79 6.37
N PRO A 209 -11.85 -12.66 7.32
CA PRO A 209 -13.15 -12.55 8.01
C PRO A 209 -13.35 -11.25 8.79
N MET A 210 -12.25 -10.68 9.33
CA MET A 210 -12.29 -9.53 10.22
C MET A 210 -12.43 -8.18 9.51
N SER A 211 -12.29 -8.14 8.17
CA SER A 211 -12.41 -6.89 7.41
C SER A 211 -12.93 -7.15 6.00
N HIS A 212 -13.57 -6.16 5.39
CA HIS A 212 -13.91 -6.18 3.97
C HIS A 212 -12.74 -5.73 3.10
N ILE A 213 -11.80 -4.95 3.66
CA ILE A 213 -10.56 -4.49 3.03
C ILE A 213 -9.35 -4.81 3.92
N PRO A 214 -8.16 -5.05 3.31
CA PRO A 214 -7.97 -5.28 1.89
C PRO A 214 -8.53 -6.63 1.43
N SER A 215 -8.95 -6.69 0.17
CA SER A 215 -9.07 -7.95 -0.55
C SER A 215 -7.70 -8.41 -1.02
N PHE A 216 -7.54 -9.70 -1.36
CA PHE A 216 -6.23 -10.20 -1.77
C PHE A 216 -6.30 -11.41 -2.69
N VAL A 217 -5.19 -11.66 -3.36
CA VAL A 217 -4.91 -12.85 -4.15
C VAL A 217 -3.59 -13.45 -3.69
N ILE A 218 -3.51 -14.78 -3.65
CA ILE A 218 -2.25 -15.52 -3.57
C ILE A 218 -1.88 -15.93 -4.98
N LYS A 219 -0.67 -15.58 -5.44
CA LYS A 219 -0.21 -15.97 -6.76
C LYS A 219 0.18 -17.45 -6.79
N ASP A 220 -0.37 -18.22 -7.73
CA ASP A 220 -0.09 -19.64 -7.95
C ASP A 220 1.32 -19.89 -8.54
#